data_2f99e93da4c95d611fd5eea201963b0e
#
_entry.id   2f99e93da4c95d611fd5eea201963b0e
#
_cell.length_a   1.000
_cell.length_b   1.000
_cell.length_c   1.000
_cell.angle_alpha   90.00
_cell.angle_beta   90.00
_cell.angle_gamma   90.00
#
_symmetry.space_group_name_H-M   'P 1'
#
loop_
_entity.id
_entity.type
_entity.pdbx_description
1 polymer ?
#
loop_
_entity_poly.entity_id
_entity_poly.type
_entity_poly.pdbx_seq_one_letter_code
_entity_poly.pdbx_strand_id
1 'polypeptide(L)'
;MHYLIQDTIFHIFLKVLLKIKGLHINNIRRIRMFIEAIFYMVKSGCQWRLLPDYYGCWRAVHKRFKKWSDQNIWLFLFESVQVDPDMEYVMIDSTIVRAHACAAGYGKNSQEQEALGRSRGGFSTKIHTLVDALGNPLKFILTPGQSSDINQAIPLTKEIFDIPVLADKGYDADALIENLKKHHCSAVIPSRCNRKKPREHDEFLYEDRNRVECFFGKVKHFRRIFSRFDKKSSVYLSVWHFVGTLIWLR
;
A
#
# COMPACT_ATOMS: atom_id res chain seq x y z
N MET A 1 -20.98 14.73 9.56
CA MET A 1 -20.00 13.97 10.39
C MET A 1 -18.61 14.33 9.87
N HIS A 2 -17.74 14.86 10.71
CA HIS A 2 -16.36 15.19 10.35
C HIS A 2 -15.45 14.08 10.86
N TYR A 3 -14.52 13.62 10.02
CA TYR A 3 -13.46 12.72 10.45
C TYR A 3 -12.25 13.57 10.87
N LEU A 4 -11.95 13.56 12.15
CA LEU A 4 -10.81 14.27 12.73
C LEU A 4 -9.68 13.28 12.98
N ILE A 5 -8.46 13.74 12.84
CA ILE A 5 -7.27 12.99 13.21
C ILE A 5 -6.90 13.36 14.65
N GLN A 6 -6.56 12.37 15.46
CA GLN A 6 -6.10 12.58 16.84
C GLN A 6 -4.87 13.51 16.86
N ASP A 7 -4.78 14.33 17.89
CA ASP A 7 -3.71 15.32 18.01
C ASP A 7 -2.31 14.68 18.01
N THR A 8 -2.17 13.55 18.67
CA THR A 8 -0.93 12.75 18.69
C THR A 8 -0.47 12.36 17.29
N ILE A 9 -1.39 11.79 16.49
CA ILE A 9 -1.13 11.40 15.10
C ILE A 9 -0.77 12.63 14.27
N PHE A 10 -1.54 13.73 14.40
CA PHE A 10 -1.25 14.96 13.65
C PHE A 10 0.12 15.53 13.99
N HIS A 11 0.54 15.52 15.26
CA HIS A 11 1.86 16.00 15.67
C HIS A 11 2.99 15.19 15.03
N ILE A 12 2.82 13.87 14.88
CA ILE A 12 3.81 13.04 14.17
C ILE A 12 3.86 13.41 12.69
N PHE A 13 2.70 13.54 12.02
CA PHE A 13 2.66 14.05 10.63
C PHE A 13 3.40 15.38 10.50
N LEU A 14 3.11 16.33 11.36
CA LEU A 14 3.73 17.66 11.34
C LEU A 14 5.25 17.59 11.52
N LYS A 15 5.70 16.80 12.51
CA LYS A 15 7.13 16.61 12.80
C LYS A 15 7.89 16.03 11.59
N VAL A 16 7.29 15.09 10.87
CA VAL A 16 7.88 14.52 9.67
C VAL A 16 7.85 15.51 8.51
N LEU A 17 6.73 16.19 8.28
CA LEU A 17 6.59 17.17 7.20
C LEU A 17 7.57 18.34 7.33
N LEU A 18 7.88 18.78 8.55
CA LEU A 18 8.86 19.85 8.81
C LEU A 18 10.30 19.46 8.42
N LYS A 19 10.61 18.17 8.32
CA LYS A 19 11.93 17.68 7.86
C LYS A 19 12.10 17.74 6.34
N ILE A 20 11.01 17.91 5.58
CA ILE A 20 11.06 17.88 4.11
C ILE A 20 11.57 19.21 3.59
N LYS A 21 12.77 19.20 3.00
CA LYS A 21 13.37 20.37 2.37
C LYS A 21 12.48 20.91 1.24
N GLY A 22 12.25 22.22 1.24
CA GLY A 22 11.41 22.87 0.21
C GLY A 22 9.90 22.78 0.44
N LEU A 23 9.44 22.08 1.49
CA LEU A 23 8.04 22.10 1.88
C LEU A 23 7.79 23.23 2.90
N HIS A 24 7.22 24.35 2.42
CA HIS A 24 6.93 25.49 3.29
C HIS A 24 5.58 25.30 3.99
N ILE A 25 5.61 25.21 5.32
CA ILE A 25 4.43 25.09 6.18
C ILE A 25 4.24 26.41 6.94
N ASN A 26 3.57 27.37 6.32
CA ASN A 26 3.34 28.70 6.91
C ASN A 26 2.13 28.74 7.87
N ASN A 27 1.26 27.72 7.82
CA ASN A 27 0.05 27.69 8.63
C ASN A 27 -0.31 26.24 9.02
N ILE A 28 -0.05 25.90 10.27
CA ILE A 28 -0.28 24.56 10.83
C ILE A 28 -1.77 24.18 10.76
N ARG A 29 -2.69 25.13 11.04
CA ARG A 29 -4.14 24.87 10.97
C ARG A 29 -4.57 24.46 9.56
N ARG A 30 -4.05 25.13 8.53
CA ARG A 30 -4.33 24.76 7.11
C ARG A 30 -3.76 23.40 6.73
N ILE A 31 -2.61 23.02 7.26
CA ILE A 31 -2.04 21.68 7.04
C ILE A 31 -2.91 20.63 7.73
N ARG A 32 -3.34 20.88 8.96
CA ARG A 32 -4.24 19.98 9.67
C ARG A 32 -5.54 19.76 8.89
N MET A 33 -6.21 20.83 8.50
CA MET A 33 -7.43 20.73 7.67
C MET A 33 -7.20 19.96 6.37
N PHE A 34 -6.04 20.15 5.74
CA PHE A 34 -5.69 19.40 4.53
C PHE A 34 -5.52 17.89 4.81
N ILE A 35 -4.79 17.51 5.86
CA ILE A 35 -4.62 16.08 6.22
C ILE A 35 -5.97 15.44 6.60
N GLU A 36 -6.80 16.15 7.36
CA GLU A 36 -8.15 15.70 7.72
C GLU A 36 -9.08 15.59 6.50
N ALA A 37 -8.94 16.48 5.51
CA ALA A 37 -9.63 16.37 4.23
C ALA A 37 -9.25 15.08 3.49
N ILE A 38 -7.95 14.73 3.46
CA ILE A 38 -7.49 13.48 2.86
C ILE A 38 -8.02 12.28 3.64
N PHE A 39 -7.98 12.33 4.97
CA PHE A 39 -8.54 11.27 5.81
C PHE A 39 -10.04 11.08 5.53
N TYR A 40 -10.81 12.16 5.45
CA TYR A 40 -12.23 12.12 5.09
C TYR A 40 -12.44 11.46 3.72
N MET A 41 -11.68 11.91 2.70
CA MET A 41 -11.74 11.36 1.34
C MET A 41 -11.45 9.86 1.30
N VAL A 42 -10.42 9.44 2.00
CA VAL A 42 -9.96 8.04 2.00
C VAL A 42 -10.95 7.16 2.76
N LYS A 43 -11.47 7.62 3.89
CA LYS A 43 -12.41 6.87 4.74
C LYS A 43 -13.80 6.77 4.10
N SER A 44 -14.35 7.88 3.59
CA SER A 44 -15.69 7.93 3.01
C SER A 44 -15.77 7.44 1.57
N GLY A 45 -14.65 7.54 0.81
CA GLY A 45 -14.63 7.25 -0.63
C GLY A 45 -15.41 8.27 -1.47
N CYS A 46 -15.76 9.44 -0.93
CA CYS A 46 -16.56 10.42 -1.63
C CYS A 46 -15.83 10.96 -2.88
N GLN A 47 -16.60 11.54 -3.81
CA GLN A 47 -16.03 12.25 -4.94
C GLN A 47 -15.35 13.54 -4.46
N TRP A 48 -14.24 13.95 -5.09
CA TRP A 48 -13.54 15.20 -4.74
C TRP A 48 -14.46 16.43 -4.68
N ARG A 49 -15.42 16.51 -5.59
CA ARG A 49 -16.38 17.62 -5.66
C ARG A 49 -17.39 17.65 -4.49
N LEU A 50 -17.52 16.51 -3.78
CA LEU A 50 -18.42 16.36 -2.62
C LEU A 50 -17.64 16.46 -1.30
N LEU A 51 -16.37 16.89 -1.35
CA LEU A 51 -15.64 17.19 -0.12
C LEU A 51 -16.34 18.32 0.61
N PRO A 52 -16.70 18.16 1.91
CA PRO A 52 -17.35 19.22 2.66
C PRO A 52 -16.55 20.52 2.70
N ASP A 53 -17.22 21.65 2.56
CA ASP A 53 -16.62 23.00 2.56
C ASP A 53 -15.81 23.30 3.83
N TYR A 54 -16.14 22.62 4.94
CA TYR A 54 -15.36 22.67 6.19
C TYR A 54 -13.87 22.41 5.96
N TYR A 55 -13.50 21.52 5.04
CA TYR A 55 -12.10 21.19 4.70
C TYR A 55 -11.47 22.16 3.69
N GLY A 56 -12.24 23.15 3.23
CA GLY A 56 -11.83 24.12 2.22
C GLY A 56 -12.16 23.71 0.78
N CYS A 57 -11.71 24.50 -0.16
CA CYS A 57 -11.99 24.28 -1.58
C CYS A 57 -11.41 22.94 -2.06
N TRP A 58 -12.27 22.03 -2.52
CA TRP A 58 -11.88 20.71 -3.00
C TRP A 58 -10.81 20.73 -4.10
N ARG A 59 -10.83 21.75 -5.00
CA ARG A 59 -9.82 21.90 -6.06
C ARG A 59 -8.42 22.15 -5.49
N ALA A 60 -8.32 22.96 -4.44
CA ALA A 60 -7.05 23.24 -3.76
C ALA A 60 -6.54 22.01 -3.02
N VAL A 61 -7.42 21.27 -2.33
CA VAL A 61 -7.08 20.02 -1.64
C VAL A 61 -6.59 18.97 -2.65
N HIS A 62 -7.33 18.72 -3.72
CA HIS A 62 -6.96 17.77 -4.76
C HIS A 62 -5.63 18.15 -5.45
N LYS A 63 -5.43 19.44 -5.81
CA LYS A 63 -4.19 19.91 -6.43
C LYS A 63 -2.99 19.67 -5.51
N ARG A 64 -3.14 19.96 -4.21
CA ARG A 64 -2.08 19.73 -3.21
C ARG A 64 -1.82 18.22 -3.03
N PHE A 65 -2.85 17.39 -2.91
CA PHE A 65 -2.70 15.94 -2.79
C PHE A 65 -1.90 15.38 -3.98
N LYS A 66 -2.29 15.75 -5.20
CA LYS A 66 -1.59 15.34 -6.41
C LYS A 66 -0.14 15.84 -6.44
N LYS A 67 0.10 17.11 -6.10
CA LYS A 67 1.46 17.67 -6.02
C LYS A 67 2.33 16.86 -5.03
N TRP A 68 1.79 16.50 -3.88
CA TRP A 68 2.49 15.71 -2.88
C TRP A 68 2.72 14.25 -3.35
N SER A 69 1.81 13.71 -4.16
CA SER A 69 2.00 12.40 -4.81
C SER A 69 3.15 12.47 -5.83
N ASP A 70 3.15 13.48 -6.69
CA ASP A 70 4.20 13.66 -7.71
C ASP A 70 5.59 13.96 -7.08
N GLN A 71 5.63 14.47 -5.84
CA GLN A 71 6.84 14.76 -5.05
C GLN A 71 7.23 13.64 -4.06
N ASN A 72 6.57 12.48 -4.09
CA ASN A 72 6.77 11.37 -3.17
C ASN A 72 6.65 11.71 -1.66
N ILE A 73 5.96 12.80 -1.31
CA ILE A 73 5.79 13.22 0.10
C ILE A 73 5.02 12.16 0.90
N TRP A 74 4.02 11.52 0.30
CA TRP A 74 3.25 10.46 0.95
C TRP A 74 4.08 9.20 1.20
N LEU A 75 4.98 8.84 0.26
CA LEU A 75 5.95 7.77 0.45
C LEU A 75 6.91 8.12 1.60
N PHE A 76 7.49 9.31 1.59
CA PHE A 76 8.41 9.76 2.65
C PHE A 76 7.74 9.73 4.04
N LEU A 77 6.48 10.18 4.14
CA LEU A 77 5.69 10.07 5.38
C LEU A 77 5.54 8.61 5.82
N PHE A 78 5.19 7.72 4.89
CA PHE A 78 5.00 6.31 5.16
C PHE A 78 6.29 5.62 5.64
N GLU A 79 7.41 5.87 4.98
CA GLU A 79 8.71 5.34 5.39
C GLU A 79 9.19 5.92 6.72
N SER A 80 8.92 7.21 6.97
CA SER A 80 9.36 7.90 8.21
C SER A 80 8.68 7.43 9.48
N VAL A 81 7.54 6.75 9.39
CA VAL A 81 6.83 6.21 10.56
C VAL A 81 7.15 4.74 10.84
N GLN A 82 7.91 4.09 9.99
CA GLN A 82 8.39 2.71 10.16
C GLN A 82 9.65 2.71 11.05
N VAL A 83 9.51 3.15 12.30
CA VAL A 83 10.66 3.40 13.17
C VAL A 83 11.23 2.10 13.77
N ASP A 84 10.37 1.13 14.05
CA ASP A 84 10.76 -0.13 14.70
C ASP A 84 9.87 -1.26 14.16
N PRO A 85 10.11 -1.72 12.92
CA PRO A 85 9.39 -2.85 12.36
C PRO A 85 9.82 -4.14 13.05
N ASP A 86 8.85 -5.01 13.34
CA ASP A 86 9.14 -6.34 13.82
C ASP A 86 9.67 -7.23 12.70
N MET A 87 10.98 -7.34 12.63
CA MET A 87 11.69 -8.08 11.59
C MET A 87 12.02 -9.53 12.00
N GLU A 88 11.26 -10.14 12.90
CA GLU A 88 11.38 -11.58 13.19
C GLU A 88 11.17 -12.41 11.92
N TYR A 89 10.19 -12.03 11.13
CA TYR A 89 9.92 -12.51 9.76
C TYR A 89 9.13 -11.46 8.99
N VAL A 90 9.02 -11.63 7.69
CA VAL A 90 8.16 -10.80 6.84
C VAL A 90 7.21 -11.65 6.02
N MET A 91 6.08 -11.04 5.64
CA MET A 91 5.08 -11.71 4.82
C MET A 91 4.82 -10.92 3.54
N ILE A 92 4.69 -11.65 2.43
CA ILE A 92 4.27 -11.07 1.15
C ILE A 92 2.94 -11.68 0.71
N ASP A 93 2.06 -10.83 0.23
CA ASP A 93 0.79 -11.24 -0.36
C ASP A 93 0.26 -10.15 -1.29
N SER A 94 -0.82 -10.40 -2.00
CA SER A 94 -1.45 -9.44 -2.88
C SER A 94 -2.96 -9.40 -2.73
N THR A 95 -3.54 -8.26 -3.07
CA THR A 95 -4.99 -8.13 -3.16
C THR A 95 -5.39 -7.42 -4.45
N ILE A 96 -6.51 -7.86 -5.04
CA ILE A 96 -7.08 -7.24 -6.22
C ILE A 96 -8.13 -6.21 -5.77
N VAL A 97 -8.03 -5.00 -6.33
CA VAL A 97 -9.00 -3.93 -6.14
C VAL A 97 -9.66 -3.62 -7.47
N ARG A 98 -10.98 -3.57 -7.49
CA ARG A 98 -11.73 -3.14 -8.67
C ARG A 98 -11.56 -1.65 -8.89
N ALA A 99 -11.35 -1.27 -10.15
CA ALA A 99 -11.30 0.13 -10.54
C ALA A 99 -12.67 0.56 -11.05
N HIS A 100 -13.17 1.66 -10.50
CA HIS A 100 -14.39 2.29 -11.01
C HIS A 100 -14.18 2.80 -12.46
N ALA A 101 -15.22 2.87 -13.25
CA ALA A 101 -15.14 3.31 -14.64
C ALA A 101 -14.44 4.69 -14.83
N CYS A 102 -14.54 5.59 -13.85
CA CYS A 102 -13.84 6.88 -13.89
C CYS A 102 -12.31 6.77 -13.79
N ALA A 103 -11.77 5.65 -13.30
CA ALA A 103 -10.33 5.39 -13.29
C ALA A 103 -9.81 4.90 -14.65
N ALA A 104 -10.70 4.37 -15.51
CA ALA A 104 -10.41 4.06 -16.90
C ALA A 104 -10.49 5.34 -17.73
N GLY A 105 -9.85 5.39 -18.90
CA GLY A 105 -9.96 6.54 -19.81
C GLY A 105 -8.62 7.16 -20.19
N TYR A 106 -7.53 6.43 -19.95
CA TYR A 106 -6.29 6.63 -20.67
C TYR A 106 -6.35 5.90 -22.04
N GLY A 107 -5.61 6.40 -23.04
CA GLY A 107 -5.42 5.70 -24.30
C GLY A 107 -4.91 4.27 -24.07
N LYS A 108 -5.16 3.37 -25.04
CA LYS A 108 -4.90 1.91 -24.91
C LYS A 108 -3.49 1.56 -24.40
N ASN A 109 -2.48 2.36 -24.73
CA ASN A 109 -1.07 2.09 -24.38
C ASN A 109 -0.66 2.62 -22.98
N SER A 110 -1.50 3.38 -22.29
CA SER A 110 -1.18 3.96 -20.98
C SER A 110 -1.80 3.22 -19.80
N GLN A 111 -2.67 2.24 -20.04
CA GLN A 111 -3.37 1.51 -18.98
C GLN A 111 -2.40 0.65 -18.16
N GLU A 112 -1.47 -0.04 -18.78
CA GLU A 112 -0.45 -0.84 -18.08
C GLU A 112 0.50 0.03 -17.27
N GLN A 113 0.92 1.19 -17.82
CA GLN A 113 1.75 2.16 -17.11
C GLN A 113 1.07 2.71 -15.87
N GLU A 114 -0.27 2.76 -15.88
CA GLU A 114 -1.08 3.19 -14.73
C GLU A 114 -1.55 2.00 -13.85
N ALA A 115 -0.91 0.84 -13.96
CA ALA A 115 -1.25 -0.36 -13.19
C ALA A 115 -2.76 -0.70 -13.26
N LEU A 116 -3.35 -0.54 -14.44
CA LEU A 116 -4.76 -0.83 -14.69
C LEU A 116 -4.87 -1.97 -15.69
N GLY A 117 -5.45 -3.07 -15.26
CA GLY A 117 -5.68 -4.24 -16.09
C GLY A 117 -7.16 -4.53 -16.29
N ARG A 118 -7.46 -5.38 -17.24
CA ARG A 118 -8.82 -5.83 -17.54
C ARG A 118 -8.96 -7.31 -17.24
N SER A 119 -9.88 -7.65 -16.36
CA SER A 119 -10.25 -9.02 -16.02
C SER A 119 -11.72 -9.29 -16.40
N ARG A 120 -12.20 -10.55 -16.23
CA ARG A 120 -13.62 -10.88 -16.41
C ARG A 120 -14.55 -10.01 -15.55
N GLY A 121 -14.07 -9.52 -14.40
CA GLY A 121 -14.81 -8.62 -13.51
C GLY A 121 -14.66 -7.12 -13.82
N GLY A 122 -14.10 -6.74 -14.99
CA GLY A 122 -13.84 -5.35 -15.36
C GLY A 122 -12.41 -4.89 -15.07
N PHE A 123 -12.22 -3.57 -14.99
CA PHE A 123 -10.91 -3.00 -14.68
C PHE A 123 -10.50 -3.23 -13.23
N SER A 124 -9.25 -3.59 -13.03
CA SER A 124 -8.71 -3.85 -11.70
C SER A 124 -7.22 -3.52 -11.61
N THR A 125 -6.78 -3.25 -10.39
CA THR A 125 -5.37 -3.08 -10.00
C THR A 125 -5.06 -4.10 -8.93
N LYS A 126 -3.88 -4.69 -8.98
CA LYS A 126 -3.37 -5.56 -7.93
C LYS A 126 -2.37 -4.78 -7.08
N ILE A 127 -2.46 -4.97 -5.78
CA ILE A 127 -1.58 -4.38 -4.80
C ILE A 127 -0.81 -5.50 -4.14
N HIS A 128 0.50 -5.51 -4.37
CA HIS A 128 1.42 -6.42 -3.71
C HIS A 128 1.98 -5.71 -2.48
N THR A 129 2.00 -6.41 -1.36
CA THR A 129 2.37 -5.83 -0.06
C THR A 129 3.41 -6.69 0.62
N LEU A 130 4.40 -6.04 1.22
CA LEU A 130 5.29 -6.61 2.21
C LEU A 130 4.85 -6.07 3.58
N VAL A 131 4.70 -6.95 4.56
CA VAL A 131 4.38 -6.59 5.95
C VAL A 131 5.39 -7.22 6.90
N ASP A 132 5.57 -6.62 8.07
CA ASP A 132 6.37 -7.15 9.17
C ASP A 132 5.65 -8.28 9.94
N ALA A 133 6.29 -8.85 10.95
CA ALA A 133 5.74 -9.93 11.76
C ALA A 133 4.47 -9.56 12.52
N LEU A 134 4.20 -8.28 12.77
CA LEU A 134 2.96 -7.78 13.37
C LEU A 134 1.86 -7.48 12.33
N GLY A 135 2.16 -7.59 11.03
CA GLY A 135 1.26 -7.27 9.93
C GLY A 135 1.21 -5.77 9.61
N ASN A 136 2.21 -4.97 10.03
CA ASN A 136 2.33 -3.59 9.61
C ASN A 136 2.95 -3.50 8.21
N PRO A 137 2.43 -2.65 7.32
CA PRO A 137 2.92 -2.57 5.96
C PRO A 137 4.30 -1.92 5.88
N LEU A 138 5.21 -2.55 5.13
CA LEU A 138 6.55 -2.05 4.86
C LEU A 138 6.68 -1.50 3.42
N LYS A 139 6.02 -2.14 2.46
CA LYS A 139 6.15 -1.77 1.04
C LYS A 139 4.89 -2.10 0.26
N PHE A 140 4.58 -1.27 -0.75
CA PHE A 140 3.50 -1.50 -1.70
C PHE A 140 4.00 -1.41 -3.13
N ILE A 141 3.54 -2.32 -3.99
CA ILE A 141 3.76 -2.27 -5.44
C ILE A 141 2.40 -2.43 -6.14
N LEU A 142 2.13 -1.58 -7.12
CA LEU A 142 0.91 -1.67 -7.94
C LEU A 142 1.23 -2.33 -9.28
N THR A 143 0.36 -3.23 -9.70
CA THR A 143 0.38 -3.83 -11.04
C THR A 143 -1.02 -3.90 -11.63
N PRO A 144 -1.16 -4.11 -12.96
CA PRO A 144 -2.44 -4.49 -13.55
C PRO A 144 -3.02 -5.74 -12.87
N GLY A 145 -4.34 -5.78 -12.69
CA GLY A 145 -5.00 -6.81 -11.89
C GLY A 145 -4.80 -8.26 -12.37
N GLN A 146 -4.46 -8.47 -13.65
CA GLN A 146 -4.14 -9.78 -14.22
C GLN A 146 -2.68 -10.20 -14.02
N SER A 147 -1.81 -9.31 -13.53
CA SER A 147 -0.38 -9.63 -13.35
C SER A 147 -0.19 -10.76 -12.35
N SER A 148 0.80 -11.61 -12.61
CA SER A 148 1.15 -12.71 -11.71
C SER A 148 1.85 -12.18 -10.45
N ASP A 149 1.48 -12.72 -9.29
CA ASP A 149 2.02 -12.30 -7.99
C ASP A 149 3.52 -12.58 -7.86
N ILE A 150 3.96 -13.71 -8.40
CA ILE A 150 5.34 -14.14 -8.34
C ILE A 150 6.33 -13.12 -8.94
N ASN A 151 5.89 -12.37 -9.95
CA ASN A 151 6.75 -11.37 -10.61
C ASN A 151 7.11 -10.20 -9.68
N GLN A 152 6.32 -9.98 -8.62
CA GLN A 152 6.58 -8.90 -7.67
C GLN A 152 7.21 -9.38 -6.36
N ALA A 153 7.38 -10.69 -6.19
CA ALA A 153 7.99 -11.26 -4.98
C ALA A 153 9.44 -10.78 -4.79
N ILE A 154 10.28 -10.91 -5.80
CA ILE A 154 11.68 -10.45 -5.75
C ILE A 154 11.77 -8.92 -5.57
N PRO A 155 11.04 -8.07 -6.31
CA PRO A 155 11.01 -6.63 -6.03
C PRO A 155 10.55 -6.24 -4.62
N LEU A 156 9.61 -7.00 -4.03
CA LEU A 156 9.17 -6.76 -2.65
C LEU A 156 10.27 -7.10 -1.63
N THR A 157 10.94 -8.23 -1.81
CA THR A 157 11.92 -8.78 -0.86
C THR A 157 13.36 -8.35 -1.12
N LYS A 158 13.59 -7.42 -2.07
CA LYS A 158 14.93 -7.01 -2.50
C LYS A 158 15.84 -6.52 -1.36
N GLU A 159 15.26 -5.88 -0.35
CA GLU A 159 15.97 -5.28 0.79
C GLU A 159 15.81 -6.12 2.08
N ILE A 160 15.39 -7.37 1.95
CA ILE A 160 15.19 -8.30 3.05
C ILE A 160 16.35 -9.28 3.08
N PHE A 161 16.98 -9.43 4.25
CA PHE A 161 18.15 -10.26 4.48
C PHE A 161 18.02 -10.96 5.85
N ASP A 162 18.55 -12.18 5.94
CA ASP A 162 18.77 -12.94 7.18
C ASP A 162 17.51 -13.30 7.99
N ILE A 163 16.30 -13.19 7.39
CA ILE A 163 15.03 -13.48 8.08
C ILE A 163 14.11 -14.37 7.23
N PRO A 164 13.13 -15.06 7.85
CA PRO A 164 12.12 -15.84 7.13
C PRO A 164 11.20 -14.96 6.29
N VAL A 165 10.83 -15.46 5.11
CA VAL A 165 9.84 -14.84 4.22
C VAL A 165 8.66 -15.81 4.05
N LEU A 166 7.50 -15.39 4.51
CA LEU A 166 6.25 -16.16 4.45
C LEU A 166 5.45 -15.73 3.23
N ALA A 167 4.95 -16.69 2.46
CA ALA A 167 4.02 -16.41 1.36
C ALA A 167 3.15 -17.64 1.06
N ASP A 168 2.08 -17.43 0.30
CA ASP A 168 1.21 -18.53 -0.10
C ASP A 168 1.86 -19.43 -1.18
N LYS A 169 1.25 -20.57 -1.46
CA LYS A 169 1.71 -21.52 -2.50
C LYS A 169 1.76 -20.91 -3.91
N GLY A 170 1.10 -19.78 -4.16
CA GLY A 170 1.17 -19.05 -5.43
C GLY A 170 2.58 -18.50 -5.69
N TYR A 171 3.35 -18.28 -4.63
CA TYR A 171 4.74 -17.81 -4.69
C TYR A 171 5.78 -18.96 -4.76
N ASP A 172 5.35 -20.23 -4.85
CA ASP A 172 6.27 -21.36 -4.99
C ASP A 172 6.92 -21.39 -6.39
N ALA A 173 8.04 -20.69 -6.51
CA ALA A 173 8.86 -20.65 -7.73
C ALA A 173 10.36 -20.75 -7.38
N ASP A 174 11.09 -21.55 -8.16
CA ASP A 174 12.53 -21.79 -7.93
C ASP A 174 13.34 -20.50 -7.92
N ALA A 175 13.05 -19.57 -8.85
CA ALA A 175 13.74 -18.29 -8.95
C ALA A 175 13.58 -17.43 -7.68
N LEU A 176 12.41 -17.44 -7.04
CA LEU A 176 12.21 -16.74 -5.77
C LEU A 176 13.01 -17.42 -4.65
N ILE A 177 12.91 -18.75 -4.54
CA ILE A 177 13.62 -19.49 -3.49
C ILE A 177 15.13 -19.31 -3.61
N GLU A 178 15.67 -19.36 -4.82
CA GLU A 178 17.10 -19.10 -5.05
C GLU A 178 17.50 -17.65 -4.70
N ASN A 179 16.65 -16.68 -5.03
CA ASN A 179 16.88 -15.29 -4.65
C ASN A 179 16.87 -15.12 -3.12
N LEU A 180 15.89 -15.69 -2.41
CA LEU A 180 15.83 -15.64 -0.96
C LEU A 180 17.06 -16.29 -0.31
N LYS A 181 17.51 -17.44 -0.83
CA LYS A 181 18.74 -18.10 -0.35
C LYS A 181 19.99 -17.21 -0.51
N LYS A 182 20.10 -16.45 -1.62
CA LYS A 182 21.20 -15.50 -1.82
C LYS A 182 21.20 -14.37 -0.79
N HIS A 183 20.04 -14.05 -0.24
CA HIS A 183 19.85 -13.07 0.81
C HIS A 183 19.88 -13.68 2.22
N HIS A 184 20.26 -14.97 2.35
CA HIS A 184 20.25 -15.74 3.60
C HIS A 184 18.87 -15.83 4.26
N CYS A 185 17.79 -15.65 3.48
CA CYS A 185 16.42 -15.75 3.92
C CYS A 185 15.92 -17.20 3.81
N SER A 186 15.19 -17.67 4.81
CA SER A 186 14.43 -18.93 4.72
C SER A 186 13.07 -18.67 4.06
N ALA A 187 12.65 -19.58 3.18
CA ALA A 187 11.37 -19.50 2.50
C ALA A 187 10.33 -20.36 3.22
N VAL A 188 9.34 -19.73 3.84
CA VAL A 188 8.20 -20.40 4.48
C VAL A 188 7.02 -20.35 3.51
N ILE A 189 7.10 -21.18 2.46
CA ILE A 189 6.18 -21.18 1.32
C ILE A 189 5.77 -22.62 1.01
N PRO A 190 4.48 -22.98 1.16
CA PRO A 190 3.99 -24.31 0.82
C PRO A 190 4.22 -24.64 -0.65
N SER A 191 4.57 -25.89 -0.92
CA SER A 191 4.71 -26.36 -2.28
C SER A 191 3.37 -26.42 -3.02
N ARG A 192 3.40 -26.11 -4.31
CA ARG A 192 2.24 -26.35 -5.18
C ARG A 192 1.95 -27.83 -5.29
N CYS A 193 0.69 -28.22 -5.38
CA CYS A 193 0.24 -29.63 -5.45
C CYS A 193 0.84 -30.40 -6.63
N ASN A 194 1.20 -29.74 -7.72
CA ASN A 194 1.78 -30.32 -8.93
C ASN A 194 3.31 -30.34 -8.95
N ARG A 195 3.97 -29.92 -7.85
CA ARG A 195 5.44 -29.91 -7.76
C ARG A 195 5.96 -31.34 -7.64
N LYS A 196 6.91 -31.73 -8.52
CA LYS A 196 7.50 -33.09 -8.54
C LYS A 196 8.32 -33.40 -7.29
N LYS A 197 8.99 -32.37 -6.74
CA LYS A 197 9.78 -32.46 -5.50
C LYS A 197 9.27 -31.40 -4.54
N PRO A 198 8.31 -31.76 -3.65
CA PRO A 198 7.83 -30.85 -2.61
C PRO A 198 8.98 -30.35 -1.73
N ARG A 199 8.87 -29.12 -1.26
CA ARG A 199 9.79 -28.54 -0.26
C ARG A 199 9.11 -28.59 1.08
N GLU A 200 9.89 -28.90 2.09
CA GLU A 200 9.49 -28.71 3.47
C GLU A 200 9.50 -27.21 3.81
N HIS A 201 8.62 -26.80 4.66
CA HIS A 201 8.56 -25.47 5.22
C HIS A 201 8.10 -25.56 6.67
N ASP A 202 8.34 -24.54 7.46
CA ASP A 202 7.88 -24.46 8.84
C ASP A 202 6.35 -24.20 8.85
N GLU A 203 5.58 -25.27 9.15
CA GLU A 203 4.12 -25.21 9.19
C GLU A 203 3.62 -24.34 10.34
N PHE A 204 4.31 -24.33 11.48
CA PHE A 204 3.94 -23.55 12.63
C PHE A 204 4.11 -22.06 12.34
N LEU A 205 5.26 -21.66 11.80
CA LEU A 205 5.51 -20.28 11.40
C LEU A 205 4.57 -19.83 10.27
N TYR A 206 4.19 -20.76 9.38
CA TYR A 206 3.29 -20.45 8.26
C TYR A 206 1.89 -20.02 8.72
N GLU A 207 1.40 -20.46 9.89
CA GLU A 207 0.10 -20.04 10.43
C GLU A 207 0.02 -18.51 10.63
N ASP A 208 1.13 -17.87 10.95
CA ASP A 208 1.22 -16.41 11.13
C ASP A 208 0.97 -15.63 9.85
N ARG A 209 1.01 -16.27 8.67
CA ARG A 209 0.64 -15.63 7.39
C ARG A 209 -0.76 -14.99 7.41
N ASN A 210 -1.64 -15.45 8.28
CA ASN A 210 -2.95 -14.83 8.48
C ASN A 210 -2.86 -13.32 8.83
N ARG A 211 -1.76 -12.83 9.35
CA ARG A 211 -1.58 -11.41 9.71
C ARG A 211 -1.62 -10.49 8.49
N VAL A 212 -1.09 -10.93 7.32
CA VAL A 212 -1.20 -10.13 6.09
C VAL A 212 -2.64 -10.08 5.58
N GLU A 213 -3.42 -11.15 5.75
CA GLU A 213 -4.84 -11.15 5.43
C GLU A 213 -5.62 -10.21 6.36
N CYS A 214 -5.30 -10.22 7.66
CA CYS A 214 -5.84 -9.26 8.64
C CYS A 214 -5.51 -7.82 8.25
N PHE A 215 -4.28 -7.56 7.77
CA PHE A 215 -3.91 -6.24 7.25
C PHE A 215 -4.83 -5.82 6.10
N PHE A 216 -5.04 -6.68 5.09
CA PHE A 216 -5.96 -6.38 3.99
C PHE A 216 -7.40 -6.16 4.49
N GLY A 217 -7.86 -6.93 5.47
CA GLY A 217 -9.15 -6.71 6.13
C GLY A 217 -9.25 -5.29 6.71
N LYS A 218 -8.24 -4.88 7.50
CA LYS A 218 -8.20 -3.55 8.13
C LYS A 218 -8.20 -2.40 7.10
N VAL A 219 -7.38 -2.48 6.05
CA VAL A 219 -7.28 -1.38 5.07
C VAL A 219 -8.49 -1.28 4.16
N LYS A 220 -9.21 -2.37 3.90
CA LYS A 220 -10.44 -2.36 3.08
C LYS A 220 -11.62 -1.63 3.76
N HIS A 221 -11.55 -1.32 5.06
CA HIS A 221 -12.50 -0.40 5.70
C HIS A 221 -12.37 1.05 5.20
N PHE A 222 -11.28 1.40 4.54
CA PHE A 222 -11.14 2.66 3.84
C PHE A 222 -11.71 2.53 2.43
N ARG A 223 -12.85 3.17 2.17
CA ARG A 223 -13.61 2.97 0.93
C ARG A 223 -12.81 3.32 -0.33
N ARG A 224 -11.85 4.26 -0.23
CA ARG A 224 -11.01 4.62 -1.37
C ARG A 224 -9.87 3.61 -1.62
N ILE A 225 -9.56 2.76 -0.65
CA ILE A 225 -8.73 1.57 -0.82
C ILE A 225 -9.55 0.44 -1.45
N PHE A 226 -10.77 0.21 -0.95
CA PHE A 226 -11.64 -0.86 -1.43
C PHE A 226 -11.99 -0.76 -2.92
N SER A 227 -12.08 0.47 -3.45
CA SER A 227 -12.32 0.72 -4.88
C SER A 227 -11.42 1.84 -5.39
N ARG A 228 -10.76 1.60 -6.52
CA ARG A 228 -9.89 2.59 -7.16
C ARG A 228 -10.70 3.57 -7.98
N PHE A 229 -10.64 4.86 -7.62
CA PHE A 229 -11.25 5.97 -8.37
C PHE A 229 -10.20 6.82 -9.10
N ASP A 230 -8.95 6.72 -8.70
CA ASP A 230 -7.87 7.57 -9.23
C ASP A 230 -7.31 6.99 -10.52
N LYS A 231 -7.22 7.83 -11.56
CA LYS A 231 -6.68 7.44 -12.86
C LYS A 231 -5.20 7.09 -12.76
N LYS A 232 -4.40 7.99 -12.13
CA LYS A 232 -2.96 7.81 -12.00
C LYS A 232 -2.63 6.79 -10.91
N SER A 233 -1.77 5.86 -11.24
CA SER A 233 -1.21 4.87 -10.30
C SER A 233 -0.47 5.54 -9.14
N SER A 234 0.32 6.58 -9.42
CA SER A 234 1.04 7.34 -8.39
C SER A 234 0.12 7.98 -7.35
N VAL A 235 -1.03 8.51 -7.80
CA VAL A 235 -2.04 9.09 -6.91
C VAL A 235 -2.72 8.01 -6.08
N TYR A 236 -3.06 6.87 -6.69
CA TYR A 236 -3.66 5.74 -5.97
C TYR A 236 -2.67 5.09 -4.99
N LEU A 237 -1.40 4.95 -5.37
CA LEU A 237 -0.35 4.46 -4.47
C LEU A 237 -0.17 5.39 -3.26
N SER A 238 -0.29 6.70 -3.46
CA SER A 238 -0.24 7.68 -2.37
C SER A 238 -1.38 7.53 -1.37
N VAL A 239 -2.56 7.05 -1.80
CA VAL A 239 -3.65 6.68 -0.89
C VAL A 239 -3.23 5.49 -0.01
N TRP A 240 -2.54 4.49 -0.59
CA TRP A 240 -2.01 3.34 0.16
C TRP A 240 -0.93 3.76 1.15
N HIS A 241 0.00 4.64 0.75
CA HIS A 241 1.02 5.19 1.66
C HIS A 241 0.38 5.96 2.81
N PHE A 242 -0.62 6.80 2.54
CA PHE A 242 -1.35 7.53 3.58
C PHE A 242 -2.04 6.59 4.57
N VAL A 243 -2.74 5.56 4.08
CA VAL A 243 -3.38 4.56 4.96
C VAL A 243 -2.35 3.74 5.71
N GLY A 244 -1.27 3.32 5.06
CA GLY A 244 -0.15 2.64 5.70
C GLY A 244 0.44 3.46 6.85
N THR A 245 0.65 4.77 6.64
CA THR A 245 1.05 5.70 7.70
C THR A 245 0.07 5.69 8.89
N LEU A 246 -1.24 5.69 8.62
CA LEU A 246 -2.24 5.63 9.69
C LEU A 246 -2.26 4.29 10.43
N ILE A 247 -1.93 3.19 9.76
CA ILE A 247 -1.82 1.87 10.41
C ILE A 247 -0.64 1.85 11.39
N TRP A 248 0.50 2.41 11.00
CA TRP A 248 1.68 2.52 11.86
C TRP A 248 1.48 3.43 13.09
N LEU A 249 0.61 4.42 13.01
CA LEU A 249 0.37 5.41 14.05
C LEU A 249 -0.81 5.05 14.99
N ARG A 250 -1.33 3.86 14.88
CA ARG A 250 -2.36 3.32 15.79
C ARG A 250 -1.72 2.61 16.99
#